data_5223b50545eb001393e85e6dcecba7bd
#
_entry.id   5223b50545eb001393e85e6dcecba7bd
#
_cell.length_a   1.000
_cell.length_b   1.000
_cell.length_c   1.000
_cell.angle_alpha   90.00
_cell.angle_beta   90.00
_cell.angle_gamma   90.00
#
_symmetry.space_group_name_H-M   'P 1'
#
loop_
_entity.id
_entity.type
_entity.pdbx_description
1 polymer ?
#
loop_
_entity_poly.entity_id
_entity_poly.type
_entity_poly.pdbx_seq_one_letter_code
_entity_poly.pdbx_strand_id
1 'polypeptide(L)'
;KIYVAGVGPLMTQAAAESGDGFLVHPFHTTKFLENITMPSVKKGLKLDSTKEFDISIGIMIATGMTDEDIANARDACKAQIGFYGSTPAYKVVLEQHGWEGIQLELNSLSKKGLWQDMPSLISDEMLESIAVTGSPNEVSAMILDRYGSIASRIAPSIFSGDPEVNKELIKSLKD
;
A
#
# COMPACT_ATOMS: atom_id res chain seq x y z
N LYS A 1 5.68 -1.95 22.71
CA LYS A 1 4.55 -1.44 21.90
C LYS A 1 3.87 -2.57 21.13
N ILE A 2 2.55 -2.55 21.05
CA ILE A 2 1.74 -3.52 20.30
C ILE A 2 1.17 -2.82 19.08
N TYR A 3 1.50 -3.33 17.90
CA TYR A 3 0.96 -2.84 16.63
C TYR A 3 -0.07 -3.82 16.09
N VAL A 4 -1.20 -3.32 15.64
CA VAL A 4 -2.30 -4.13 15.10
C VAL A 4 -2.39 -3.90 13.59
N ALA A 5 -2.47 -4.98 12.83
CA ALA A 5 -2.72 -4.96 11.39
C ALA A 5 -4.21 -5.16 11.10
N GLY A 6 -4.69 -4.57 10.02
CA GLY A 6 -6.06 -4.77 9.57
C GLY A 6 -6.39 -4.00 8.31
N VAL A 7 -7.56 -4.32 7.75
CA VAL A 7 -8.13 -3.60 6.62
C VAL A 7 -9.57 -3.23 6.95
N GLY A 8 -9.97 -2.05 6.52
CA GLY A 8 -11.31 -1.52 6.74
C GLY A 8 -11.51 -0.81 8.07
N PRO A 9 -12.63 -0.07 8.19
CA PRO A 9 -12.81 0.92 9.24
C PRO A 9 -12.91 0.35 10.66
N LEU A 10 -13.55 -0.80 10.83
CA LEU A 10 -13.76 -1.38 12.17
C LEU A 10 -12.46 -1.89 12.79
N MET A 11 -11.61 -2.58 12.01
CA MET A 11 -10.31 -3.07 12.50
C MET A 11 -9.35 -1.92 12.76
N THR A 12 -9.36 -0.90 11.90
CA THR A 12 -8.56 0.32 12.10
C THR A 12 -8.97 1.06 13.38
N GLN A 13 -10.27 1.21 13.63
CA GLN A 13 -10.79 1.80 14.86
C GLN A 13 -10.37 0.98 16.09
N ALA A 14 -10.59 -0.34 16.09
CA ALA A 14 -10.21 -1.23 17.19
C ALA A 14 -8.71 -1.20 17.48
N ALA A 15 -7.87 -1.13 16.44
CA ALA A 15 -6.43 -0.95 16.59
C ALA A 15 -6.08 0.35 17.33
N ALA A 16 -6.74 1.45 16.97
CA ALA A 16 -6.53 2.74 17.63
C ALA A 16 -7.05 2.77 19.08
N GLU A 17 -8.09 2.04 19.38
CA GLU A 17 -8.62 1.92 20.76
C GLU A 17 -7.67 1.13 21.68
N SER A 18 -7.07 0.04 21.18
CA SER A 18 -6.40 -0.95 22.04
C SER A 18 -4.89 -1.10 21.82
N GLY A 19 -4.37 -0.77 20.62
CA GLY A 19 -2.95 -0.91 20.26
C GLY A 19 -2.14 0.38 20.49
N ASP A 20 -0.82 0.29 20.35
CA ASP A 20 0.10 1.43 20.37
C ASP A 20 0.36 1.96 18.95
N GLY A 21 -0.10 1.26 17.93
CA GLY A 21 0.02 1.67 16.54
C GLY A 21 -0.73 0.76 15.58
N PHE A 22 -0.84 1.21 14.34
CA PHE A 22 -1.52 0.53 13.25
C PHE A 22 -0.55 0.21 12.11
N LEU A 23 -0.58 -1.04 11.65
CA LEU A 23 0.14 -1.46 10.45
C LEU A 23 -0.79 -1.38 9.25
N VAL A 24 -0.62 -0.35 8.45
CA VAL A 24 -1.38 -0.17 7.21
C VAL A 24 -0.88 -1.18 6.18
N HIS A 25 -1.81 -1.97 5.64
CA HIS A 25 -1.48 -2.95 4.59
C HIS A 25 -1.01 -2.24 3.32
N PRO A 26 0.00 -2.75 2.58
CA PRO A 26 0.54 -2.08 1.39
C PRO A 26 -0.46 -1.94 0.22
N PHE A 27 -1.54 -2.70 0.22
CA PHE A 27 -2.64 -2.54 -0.74
C PHE A 27 -3.60 -1.44 -0.24
N HIS A 28 -3.25 -0.20 -0.52
CA HIS A 28 -4.06 0.99 -0.23
C HIS A 28 -3.77 2.09 -1.27
N THR A 29 -4.55 3.15 -1.23
CA THR A 29 -4.32 4.41 -1.96
C THR A 29 -4.35 5.58 -1.00
N THR A 30 -3.80 6.73 -1.37
CA THR A 30 -3.90 7.97 -0.56
C THR A 30 -5.35 8.31 -0.27
N LYS A 31 -6.23 8.18 -1.25
CA LYS A 31 -7.67 8.40 -1.10
C LYS A 31 -8.31 7.47 -0.07
N PHE A 32 -7.91 6.19 -0.03
CA PHE A 32 -8.38 5.26 1.00
C PHE A 32 -7.86 5.64 2.39
N LEU A 33 -6.59 6.06 2.49
CA LEU A 33 -6.04 6.53 3.76
C LEU A 33 -6.80 7.73 4.30
N GLU A 34 -7.04 8.73 3.46
CA GLU A 34 -7.73 9.97 3.83
C GLU A 34 -9.20 9.74 4.21
N ASN A 35 -9.94 8.96 3.40
CA ASN A 35 -11.37 8.79 3.55
C ASN A 35 -11.78 7.72 4.57
N ILE A 36 -10.95 6.70 4.78
CA ILE A 36 -11.30 5.54 5.60
C ILE A 36 -10.34 5.37 6.77
N THR A 37 -9.04 5.25 6.50
CA THR A 37 -8.07 4.89 7.55
C THR A 37 -7.93 5.98 8.60
N MET A 38 -7.60 7.20 8.19
CA MET A 38 -7.35 8.29 9.14
C MET A 38 -8.61 8.72 9.93
N PRO A 39 -9.81 8.78 9.34
CA PRO A 39 -11.03 8.99 10.13
C PRO A 39 -11.29 7.88 11.15
N SER A 40 -11.00 6.61 10.80
CA SER A 40 -11.18 5.48 11.71
C SER A 40 -10.18 5.50 12.86
N VAL A 41 -8.91 5.84 12.60
CA VAL A 41 -7.90 6.08 13.65
C VAL A 41 -8.36 7.19 14.59
N LYS A 42 -8.77 8.35 14.05
CA LYS A 42 -9.25 9.46 14.85
C LYS A 42 -10.46 9.09 15.72
N LYS A 43 -11.33 8.23 15.20
CA LYS A 43 -12.51 7.75 15.95
C LYS A 43 -12.10 6.86 17.12
N GLY A 44 -11.14 5.96 16.92
CA GLY A 44 -10.62 5.08 17.98
C GLY A 44 -9.87 5.87 19.06
N LEU A 45 -9.04 6.85 18.67
CA LEU A 45 -8.28 7.68 19.60
C LEU A 45 -9.12 8.67 20.42
N LYS A 46 -10.38 8.92 20.04
CA LYS A 46 -11.27 9.79 20.84
C LYS A 46 -11.53 9.29 22.27
N LEU A 47 -11.30 7.99 22.52
CA LEU A 47 -11.43 7.39 23.85
C LEU A 47 -10.25 7.80 24.77
N ASP A 48 -9.09 8.07 24.19
CA ASP A 48 -7.91 8.60 24.89
C ASP A 48 -7.15 9.56 23.96
N SER A 49 -7.42 10.86 24.09
CA SER A 49 -6.82 11.91 23.25
C SER A 49 -5.34 12.20 23.57
N THR A 50 -4.81 11.65 24.66
CA THR A 50 -3.41 11.83 25.08
C THR A 50 -2.52 10.68 24.58
N LYS A 51 -3.11 9.64 24.02
CA LYS A 51 -2.41 8.45 23.57
C LYS A 51 -1.52 8.75 22.36
N GLU A 52 -0.21 8.51 22.52
CA GLU A 52 0.69 8.42 21.38
C GLU A 52 0.35 7.20 20.54
N PHE A 53 0.21 7.38 19.24
CA PHE A 53 -0.18 6.30 18.32
C PHE A 53 0.62 6.35 17.04
N ASP A 54 1.35 5.27 16.78
CA ASP A 54 2.20 5.14 15.60
C ASP A 54 1.40 4.64 14.39
N ILE A 55 1.65 5.22 13.22
CA ILE A 55 1.13 4.73 11.94
C ILE A 55 2.30 4.25 11.09
N SER A 56 2.38 2.93 10.89
CA SER A 56 3.36 2.30 10.01
C SER A 56 2.70 1.98 8.68
N ILE A 57 3.12 2.65 7.60
CA ILE A 57 2.53 2.48 6.28
C ILE A 57 3.36 1.49 5.46
N GLY A 58 2.72 0.37 5.06
CA GLY A 58 3.26 -0.53 4.05
C GLY A 58 3.19 0.13 2.67
N ILE A 59 4.26 0.15 1.92
CA ILE A 59 4.32 0.82 0.61
C ILE A 59 4.83 -0.17 -0.43
N MET A 60 4.09 -0.34 -1.53
CA MET A 60 4.54 -1.08 -2.70
C MET A 60 5.42 -0.18 -3.57
N ILE A 61 6.62 -0.65 -3.90
CA ILE A 61 7.64 0.15 -4.59
C ILE A 61 8.15 -0.61 -5.82
N ALA A 62 7.85 -0.09 -7.01
CA ALA A 62 8.40 -0.57 -8.26
C ALA A 62 9.55 0.34 -8.71
N THR A 63 10.80 -0.08 -8.47
CA THR A 63 11.99 0.76 -8.70
C THR A 63 13.13 -0.02 -9.37
N GLY A 64 14.01 0.69 -10.05
CA GLY A 64 15.17 0.15 -10.74
C GLY A 64 16.17 1.25 -11.12
N MET A 65 17.36 0.85 -11.56
CA MET A 65 18.39 1.78 -12.05
C MET A 65 18.23 2.11 -13.52
N THR A 66 17.53 1.27 -14.28
CA THR A 66 17.26 1.43 -15.71
C THR A 66 15.75 1.39 -15.96
N ASP A 67 15.32 1.92 -17.11
CA ASP A 67 13.92 1.87 -17.54
C ASP A 67 13.42 0.42 -17.65
N GLU A 68 14.27 -0.52 -18.07
CA GLU A 68 13.96 -1.94 -18.16
C GLU A 68 13.73 -2.55 -16.76
N ASP A 69 14.59 -2.23 -15.79
CA ASP A 69 14.42 -2.69 -14.40
C ASP A 69 13.12 -2.16 -13.80
N ILE A 70 12.81 -0.89 -14.05
CA ILE A 70 11.57 -0.25 -13.59
C ILE A 70 10.36 -0.92 -14.23
N ALA A 71 10.40 -1.21 -15.53
CA ALA A 71 9.32 -1.91 -16.23
C ALA A 71 9.07 -3.30 -15.65
N ASN A 72 10.12 -4.09 -15.43
CA ASN A 72 10.05 -5.41 -14.80
C ASN A 72 9.48 -5.34 -13.37
N ALA A 73 9.90 -4.33 -12.59
CA ALA A 73 9.40 -4.09 -11.24
C ALA A 73 7.91 -3.70 -11.24
N ARG A 74 7.46 -2.91 -12.22
CA ARG A 74 6.05 -2.53 -12.42
C ARG A 74 5.20 -3.77 -12.72
N ASP A 75 5.65 -4.66 -13.57
CA ASP A 75 4.92 -5.91 -13.91
C ASP A 75 4.80 -6.83 -12.69
N ALA A 76 5.87 -7.01 -11.93
CA ALA A 76 5.85 -7.75 -10.68
C ALA A 76 4.89 -7.11 -9.64
N CYS A 77 4.87 -5.80 -9.57
CA CYS A 77 3.97 -5.04 -8.71
C CYS A 77 2.50 -5.20 -9.13
N LYS A 78 2.19 -5.15 -10.44
CA LYS A 78 0.84 -5.41 -10.97
C LYS A 78 0.36 -6.83 -10.61
N ALA A 79 1.24 -7.83 -10.68
CA ALA A 79 0.90 -9.18 -10.26
C ALA A 79 0.51 -9.25 -8.77
N GLN A 80 1.24 -8.56 -7.91
CA GLN A 80 0.94 -8.50 -6.48
C GLN A 80 -0.35 -7.71 -6.20
N ILE A 81 -0.59 -6.60 -6.92
CA ILE A 81 -1.84 -5.84 -6.84
C ILE A 81 -3.02 -6.72 -7.25
N GLY A 82 -2.91 -7.47 -8.35
CA GLY A 82 -3.92 -8.43 -8.79
C GLY A 82 -4.24 -9.48 -7.73
N PHE A 83 -3.19 -10.04 -7.11
CA PHE A 83 -3.34 -11.02 -6.02
C PHE A 83 -4.09 -10.42 -4.82
N TYR A 84 -3.70 -9.25 -4.31
CA TYR A 84 -4.40 -8.60 -3.21
C TYR A 84 -5.83 -8.20 -3.61
N GLY A 85 -5.99 -7.59 -4.78
CA GLY A 85 -7.29 -7.15 -5.31
C GLY A 85 -8.28 -8.28 -5.51
N SER A 86 -7.82 -9.54 -5.66
CA SER A 86 -8.68 -10.73 -5.74
C SER A 86 -9.37 -11.06 -4.42
N THR A 87 -8.85 -10.58 -3.29
CA THR A 87 -9.34 -10.89 -1.94
C THR A 87 -10.56 -10.01 -1.60
N PRO A 88 -11.73 -10.58 -1.26
CA PRO A 88 -12.94 -9.79 -1.00
C PRO A 88 -12.80 -8.72 0.09
N ALA A 89 -11.99 -8.96 1.12
CA ALA A 89 -11.77 -8.00 2.21
C ALA A 89 -11.08 -6.71 1.75
N TYR A 90 -10.37 -6.72 0.63
CA TYR A 90 -9.68 -5.55 0.07
C TYR A 90 -10.52 -4.76 -0.94
N LYS A 91 -11.74 -5.22 -1.26
CA LYS A 91 -12.66 -4.53 -2.16
C LYS A 91 -12.90 -3.07 -1.76
N VAL A 92 -12.93 -2.80 -0.45
CA VAL A 92 -13.13 -1.45 0.12
C VAL A 92 -12.09 -0.42 -0.37
N VAL A 93 -10.88 -0.86 -0.73
CA VAL A 93 -9.84 0.00 -1.32
C VAL A 93 -10.22 0.37 -2.76
N LEU A 94 -10.63 -0.61 -3.55
CA LEU A 94 -11.02 -0.45 -4.95
C LEU A 94 -12.29 0.40 -5.09
N GLU A 95 -13.24 0.26 -4.18
CA GLU A 95 -14.50 1.04 -4.13
C GLU A 95 -14.25 2.55 -4.03
N GLN A 96 -13.12 2.99 -3.44
CA GLN A 96 -12.79 4.41 -3.37
C GLN A 96 -12.56 5.04 -4.76
N HIS A 97 -12.32 4.22 -5.77
CA HIS A 97 -12.01 4.65 -7.14
C HIS A 97 -13.04 4.20 -8.17
N GLY A 98 -14.10 3.50 -7.76
CA GLY A 98 -15.07 2.92 -8.69
C GLY A 98 -14.53 1.68 -9.41
N TRP A 99 -13.52 1.00 -8.85
CA TRP A 99 -12.89 -0.20 -9.44
C TRP A 99 -13.43 -1.50 -8.83
N GLU A 100 -14.55 -1.47 -8.14
CA GLU A 100 -15.12 -2.66 -7.48
C GLU A 100 -15.47 -3.81 -8.43
N GLY A 101 -15.73 -3.50 -9.71
CA GLY A 101 -15.96 -4.51 -10.74
C GLY A 101 -14.75 -5.41 -10.98
N ILE A 102 -13.54 -4.84 -10.91
CA ILE A 102 -12.28 -5.56 -11.12
C ILE A 102 -12.06 -6.62 -10.02
N GLN A 103 -12.50 -6.34 -8.79
CA GLN A 103 -12.39 -7.31 -7.69
C GLN A 103 -13.09 -8.64 -8.01
N LEU A 104 -14.27 -8.59 -8.61
CA LEU A 104 -15.04 -9.81 -8.96
C LEU A 104 -14.31 -10.62 -10.03
N GLU A 105 -13.73 -9.95 -11.01
CA GLU A 105 -12.99 -10.58 -12.10
C GLU A 105 -11.68 -11.21 -11.59
N LEU A 106 -10.90 -10.47 -10.81
CA LEU A 106 -9.69 -10.98 -10.13
C LEU A 106 -10.00 -12.18 -9.22
N ASN A 107 -11.08 -12.11 -8.44
CA ASN A 107 -11.52 -13.22 -7.58
C ASN A 107 -11.92 -14.46 -8.40
N SER A 108 -12.57 -14.27 -9.57
CA SER A 108 -12.90 -15.36 -10.48
C SER A 108 -11.63 -16.04 -11.04
N LEU A 109 -10.65 -15.24 -11.48
CA LEU A 109 -9.37 -15.77 -11.97
C LEU A 109 -8.62 -16.52 -10.86
N SER A 110 -8.55 -15.95 -9.67
CA SER A 110 -7.94 -16.57 -8.47
C SER A 110 -8.50 -17.95 -8.19
N LYS A 111 -9.83 -18.10 -8.17
CA LYS A 111 -10.51 -19.39 -7.95
C LYS A 111 -10.25 -20.43 -9.03
N LYS A 112 -9.91 -19.98 -10.24
CA LYS A 112 -9.55 -20.85 -11.38
C LYS A 112 -8.05 -21.14 -11.43
N GLY A 113 -7.23 -20.56 -10.58
CA GLY A 113 -5.78 -20.69 -10.60
C GLY A 113 -5.10 -19.93 -11.75
N LEU A 114 -5.81 -19.00 -12.39
CA LEU A 114 -5.34 -18.21 -13.55
C LEU A 114 -4.58 -16.95 -13.09
N TRP A 115 -3.56 -17.15 -12.28
CA TRP A 115 -2.79 -16.07 -11.67
C TRP A 115 -2.04 -15.20 -12.68
N GLN A 116 -1.61 -15.81 -13.80
CA GLN A 116 -0.86 -15.14 -14.86
C GLN A 116 -1.69 -14.14 -15.67
N ASP A 117 -3.01 -14.26 -15.60
CA ASP A 117 -3.92 -13.38 -16.33
C ASP A 117 -4.27 -12.11 -15.54
N MET A 118 -4.07 -12.12 -14.21
CA MET A 118 -4.44 -11.02 -13.32
C MET A 118 -3.70 -9.69 -13.58
N PRO A 119 -2.38 -9.69 -13.88
CA PRO A 119 -1.65 -8.44 -14.10
C PRO A 119 -2.23 -7.59 -15.24
N SER A 120 -2.80 -8.23 -16.27
CA SER A 120 -3.40 -7.55 -17.42
C SER A 120 -4.65 -6.74 -17.09
N LEU A 121 -5.30 -7.04 -15.95
CA LEU A 121 -6.46 -6.29 -15.46
C LEU A 121 -6.06 -5.05 -14.66
N ILE A 122 -4.79 -4.92 -14.29
CA ILE A 122 -4.30 -3.80 -13.50
C ILE A 122 -3.81 -2.70 -14.43
N SER A 123 -4.58 -1.62 -14.55
CA SER A 123 -4.20 -0.46 -15.35
C SER A 123 -2.98 0.27 -14.74
N ASP A 124 -2.33 1.12 -15.54
CA ASP A 124 -1.27 1.98 -15.02
C ASP A 124 -1.81 2.98 -13.97
N GLU A 125 -3.03 3.48 -14.14
CA GLU A 125 -3.69 4.34 -13.15
C GLU A 125 -3.85 3.62 -11.80
N MET A 126 -4.25 2.34 -11.81
CA MET A 126 -4.34 1.54 -10.59
C MET A 126 -2.97 1.32 -9.95
N LEU A 127 -1.98 0.96 -10.76
CA LEU A 127 -0.61 0.78 -10.29
C LEU A 127 -0.09 2.05 -9.60
N GLU A 128 -0.20 3.20 -10.26
CA GLU A 128 0.32 4.47 -9.77
C GLU A 128 -0.45 5.03 -8.57
N SER A 129 -1.72 4.65 -8.43
CA SER A 129 -2.52 5.00 -7.25
C SER A 129 -2.15 4.18 -6.01
N ILE A 130 -1.73 2.92 -6.20
CA ILE A 130 -1.44 1.96 -5.11
C ILE A 130 0.05 1.93 -4.77
N ALA A 131 0.91 1.98 -5.79
CA ALA A 131 2.36 1.89 -5.65
C ALA A 131 3.05 3.23 -5.95
N VAL A 132 4.32 3.32 -5.58
CA VAL A 132 5.24 4.35 -6.08
C VAL A 132 6.19 3.71 -7.09
N THR A 133 6.43 4.39 -8.22
CA THR A 133 7.21 3.83 -9.33
C THR A 133 8.22 4.85 -9.85
N GLY A 134 9.44 4.40 -10.17
CA GLY A 134 10.50 5.25 -10.72
C GLY A 134 11.89 4.86 -10.25
N SER A 135 12.87 5.72 -10.50
CA SER A 135 14.22 5.60 -9.94
C SER A 135 14.20 5.74 -8.40
N PRO A 136 15.23 5.29 -7.67
CA PRO A 136 15.26 5.39 -6.20
C PRO A 136 15.03 6.81 -5.66
N ASN A 137 15.58 7.84 -6.30
CA ASN A 137 15.41 9.23 -5.87
C ASN A 137 13.98 9.74 -6.11
N GLU A 138 13.38 9.44 -7.26
CA GLU A 138 11.98 9.80 -7.56
C GLU A 138 11.02 9.13 -6.57
N VAL A 139 11.23 7.85 -6.32
CA VAL A 139 10.43 7.07 -5.35
C VAL A 139 10.53 7.66 -3.96
N SER A 140 11.73 8.05 -3.49
CA SER A 140 11.90 8.69 -2.19
C SER A 140 11.11 9.99 -2.07
N ALA A 141 11.19 10.85 -3.08
CA ALA A 141 10.44 12.10 -3.11
C ALA A 141 8.92 11.86 -3.08
N MET A 142 8.42 10.88 -3.86
CA MET A 142 7.00 10.51 -3.87
C MET A 142 6.54 9.94 -2.52
N ILE A 143 7.36 9.16 -1.84
CA ILE A 143 7.04 8.61 -0.52
C ILE A 143 6.89 9.73 0.50
N LEU A 144 7.82 10.67 0.52
CA LEU A 144 7.77 11.82 1.43
C LEU A 144 6.55 12.71 1.14
N ASP A 145 6.26 12.98 -0.12
CA ASP A 145 5.10 13.77 -0.53
C ASP A 145 3.78 13.10 -0.11
N ARG A 146 3.61 11.80 -0.42
CA ARG A 146 2.35 11.07 -0.14
C ARG A 146 2.12 10.76 1.33
N TYR A 147 3.17 10.47 2.09
CA TYR A 147 3.03 9.85 3.41
C TYR A 147 3.73 10.59 4.54
N GLY A 148 4.60 11.56 4.25
CA GLY A 148 5.41 12.24 5.25
C GLY A 148 4.61 12.96 6.35
N SER A 149 3.38 13.40 6.06
CA SER A 149 2.50 14.07 7.02
C SER A 149 1.72 13.12 7.93
N ILE A 150 1.63 11.82 7.59
CA ILE A 150 0.78 10.86 8.29
C ILE A 150 1.53 9.65 8.85
N ALA A 151 2.66 9.28 8.24
CA ALA A 151 3.42 8.10 8.64
C ALA A 151 4.39 8.43 9.77
N SER A 152 4.33 7.66 10.87
CA SER A 152 5.41 7.60 11.86
C SER A 152 6.55 6.70 11.36
N ARG A 153 6.24 5.75 10.49
CA ARG A 153 7.16 4.76 9.91
C ARG A 153 6.69 4.34 8.53
N ILE A 154 7.63 3.90 7.70
CA ILE A 154 7.35 3.22 6.44
C ILE A 154 7.87 1.79 6.47
N ALA A 155 7.13 0.87 5.83
CA ALA A 155 7.49 -0.54 5.66
C ALA A 155 7.51 -0.85 4.15
N PRO A 156 8.65 -0.68 3.47
CA PRO A 156 8.73 -0.81 2.02
C PRO A 156 8.64 -2.28 1.58
N SER A 157 7.79 -2.56 0.59
CA SER A 157 7.75 -3.79 -0.20
C SER A 157 8.34 -3.48 -1.56
N ILE A 158 9.63 -3.74 -1.75
CA ILE A 158 10.39 -3.32 -2.92
C ILE A 158 10.36 -4.42 -3.99
N PHE A 159 9.86 -4.09 -5.17
CA PHE A 159 9.85 -4.94 -6.35
C PHE A 159 11.05 -4.60 -7.24
N SER A 160 12.23 -4.94 -6.76
CA SER A 160 13.48 -4.85 -7.50
C SER A 160 14.28 -6.13 -7.28
N GLY A 161 14.87 -6.67 -8.33
CA GLY A 161 15.77 -7.82 -8.25
C GLY A 161 17.19 -7.47 -7.79
N ASP A 162 17.55 -6.19 -7.74
CA ASP A 162 18.91 -5.73 -7.45
C ASP A 162 19.04 -5.20 -6.00
N PRO A 163 19.90 -5.82 -5.15
CA PRO A 163 20.16 -5.34 -3.81
C PRO A 163 20.78 -3.93 -3.73
N GLU A 164 21.50 -3.48 -4.75
CA GLU A 164 22.09 -2.14 -4.76
C GLU A 164 21.02 -1.07 -4.91
N VAL A 165 19.98 -1.31 -5.70
CA VAL A 165 18.78 -0.46 -5.79
C VAL A 165 18.15 -0.26 -4.43
N ASN A 166 18.03 -1.34 -3.64
CA ASN A 166 17.46 -1.29 -2.31
C ASN A 166 18.31 -0.44 -1.35
N LYS A 167 19.64 -0.53 -1.45
CA LYS A 167 20.55 0.31 -0.64
C LYS A 167 20.44 1.78 -1.00
N GLU A 168 20.41 2.10 -2.29
CA GLU A 168 20.28 3.47 -2.78
C GLU A 168 18.95 4.08 -2.34
N LEU A 169 17.84 3.35 -2.48
CA LEU A 169 16.53 3.79 -2.00
C LEU A 169 16.53 4.06 -0.49
N ILE A 170 17.07 3.13 0.32
CA ILE A 170 17.13 3.31 1.78
C ILE A 170 18.00 4.52 2.16
N LYS A 171 19.06 4.77 1.42
CA LYS A 171 19.91 5.95 1.62
C LYS A 171 19.14 7.22 1.32
N SER A 172 18.49 7.32 0.16
CA SER A 172 17.74 8.51 -0.25
C SER A 172 16.50 8.80 0.62
N LEU A 173 16.00 7.82 1.36
CA LEU A 173 14.91 8.01 2.35
C LEU A 173 15.41 8.54 3.72
N LYS A 174 16.74 8.55 3.96
CA LYS A 174 17.33 9.01 5.22
C LYS A 174 17.94 10.43 5.12
N ASP A 175 18.25 10.85 3.91
CA ASP A 175 18.78 12.17 3.59
C ASP A 175 17.66 13.22 3.52
#